data_59511cfd358e9dbf84f6416456bcfbd1
#
_entry.id   59511cfd358e9dbf84f6416456bcfbd1
#
_cell.length_a   1.000
_cell.length_b   1.000
_cell.length_c   1.000
_cell.angle_alpha   90.00
_cell.angle_beta   90.00
_cell.angle_gamma   90.00
#
_symmetry.space_group_name_H-M   'P 1'
#
loop_
_entity.id
_entity.type
_entity.pdbx_description
1 polymer ?
#
loop_
_entity_poly.entity_id
_entity_poly.type
_entity_poly.pdbx_seq_one_letter_code
_entity_poly.pdbx_strand_id
1 'polypeptide(L)'
;VREAIAAVVLVILHFFFLLFFFRPALTTPDANSYYVMTRLIATKGTTECRPESPLQYLGPHWKCLRDNAYYCSHAPGISVLCAPLFRSGGTGAALLLTPLLASFSLFLVFMIVRMWMGPRWGLPAAALMAVNPVSNEHALFQDSHTAVCFFLLLGTYLLLKWKMKPRAEIAFFAGAVWGIIPTVRYAEVIFPVAAMIYLALHIKTEKKALFSILSFLAGMAVPIVPLLIRNQLVYGAFWKTGYMVTGEQHAFGWDYFTQYYPVYLQKMMSEGCAFILPLGFLGIVLLFFHHTTVKEGLLFLLLSVPTTILYMAYYWPPDPQSMRFLLPTFFIYTITGFWMLRVLVGHDRRMFLGTVLTLLALSAAWGIPLSLSALGHLKGTGSVLTDVTSMLEKNAEPGSILIACDGISQHVDFSGRWRLTEMKSVESLFSPEQKNSTSSPPFSSEILLRNREGRERYGNKSGDELMELFRRDVWKWAGENGKVYLLLKKEQCSAFERHLAAGEGLEKIDEIYIDLPSPPRRGGSHVKPPFPPAGSRSGDAMQRPPPEGPVSQPGPNFSLSPRLFDLSLDSEPLLLMRWKRK
;
A
#
# COMPACT_ATOMS: atom_id res chain seq x y z
N VAL A 1 -28.54 -4.85 23.49
CA VAL A 1 -28.28 -3.39 23.42
C VAL A 1 -26.95 -3.04 24.08
N ARG A 2 -26.68 -3.44 25.32
CA ARG A 2 -25.45 -3.10 26.07
C ARG A 2 -24.16 -3.46 25.30
N GLU A 3 -24.10 -4.66 24.72
CA GLU A 3 -22.92 -5.10 23.95
C GLU A 3 -22.68 -4.28 22.65
N ALA A 4 -23.77 -3.85 21.98
CA ALA A 4 -23.65 -2.99 20.80
C ALA A 4 -23.12 -1.61 21.19
N ILE A 5 -23.58 -1.06 22.33
CA ILE A 5 -23.03 0.20 22.88
C ILE A 5 -21.54 0.03 23.19
N ALA A 6 -21.16 -1.07 23.87
CA ALA A 6 -19.76 -1.35 24.17
C ALA A 6 -18.90 -1.50 22.92
N ALA A 7 -19.42 -2.12 21.85
CA ALA A 7 -18.73 -2.21 20.57
C ALA A 7 -18.55 -0.82 19.90
N VAL A 8 -19.56 0.03 19.94
CA VAL A 8 -19.44 1.43 19.43
C VAL A 8 -18.41 2.20 20.24
N VAL A 9 -18.42 2.08 21.57
CA VAL A 9 -17.39 2.69 22.44
C VAL A 9 -16.01 2.19 22.09
N LEU A 10 -15.82 0.87 21.88
CA LEU A 10 -14.54 0.31 21.46
C LEU A 10 -14.05 0.93 20.13
N VAL A 11 -14.93 1.06 19.14
CA VAL A 11 -14.61 1.67 17.84
C VAL A 11 -14.18 3.13 18.01
N ILE A 12 -14.91 3.90 18.81
CA ILE A 12 -14.59 5.30 19.09
C ILE A 12 -13.22 5.41 19.79
N LEU A 13 -13.00 4.60 20.84
CA LEU A 13 -11.74 4.59 21.58
C LEU A 13 -10.57 4.17 20.67
N HIS A 14 -10.76 3.16 19.83
CA HIS A 14 -9.75 2.73 18.88
C HIS A 14 -9.43 3.80 17.83
N PHE A 15 -10.45 4.50 17.33
CA PHE A 15 -10.23 5.61 16.39
C PHE A 15 -9.41 6.74 17.03
N PHE A 16 -9.75 7.16 18.25
CA PHE A 16 -8.97 8.17 18.97
C PHE A 16 -7.56 7.69 19.33
N PHE A 17 -7.40 6.40 19.64
CA PHE A 17 -6.08 5.80 19.81
C PHE A 17 -5.22 5.94 18.54
N LEU A 18 -5.76 5.61 17.37
CA LEU A 18 -5.07 5.79 16.09
C LEU A 18 -4.79 7.28 15.80
N LEU A 19 -5.74 8.19 16.08
CA LEU A 19 -5.56 9.63 15.90
C LEU A 19 -4.42 10.20 16.73
N PHE A 20 -4.15 9.68 17.90
CA PHE A 20 -3.02 10.11 18.73
C PHE A 20 -1.67 9.93 18.01
N PHE A 21 -1.56 8.90 17.18
CA PHE A 21 -0.36 8.62 16.38
C PHE A 21 -0.41 9.19 14.96
N PHE A 22 -1.57 9.57 14.50
CA PHE A 22 -1.77 10.07 13.13
C PHE A 22 -1.00 11.36 12.87
N ARG A 23 -0.35 11.42 11.69
CA ARG A 23 0.23 12.63 11.10
C ARG A 23 -0.18 12.69 9.64
N PRO A 24 -0.61 13.86 9.13
CA PRO A 24 -1.05 14.00 7.73
C PRO A 24 0.15 14.07 6.76
N ALA A 25 0.97 13.03 6.75
CA ALA A 25 2.17 12.92 5.95
C ALA A 25 2.14 11.67 5.05
N LEU A 26 2.78 11.75 3.90
CA LEU A 26 2.89 10.66 2.93
C LEU A 26 4.08 9.78 3.32
N THR A 27 3.83 8.79 4.16
CA THR A 27 4.88 8.00 4.82
C THR A 27 5.50 6.91 3.92
N THR A 28 4.88 6.59 2.78
CA THR A 28 5.36 5.58 1.84
C THR A 28 5.21 6.02 0.39
N PRO A 29 6.01 5.47 -0.55
CA PRO A 29 5.82 5.71 -1.99
C PRO A 29 4.43 5.26 -2.50
N ASP A 30 3.88 4.18 -1.92
CA ASP A 30 2.53 3.71 -2.23
C ASP A 30 1.49 4.77 -1.81
N ALA A 31 1.59 5.28 -0.58
CA ALA A 31 0.71 6.33 -0.06
C ALA A 31 0.78 7.59 -0.91
N ASN A 32 1.98 8.01 -1.31
CA ASN A 32 2.16 9.16 -2.21
C ASN A 32 1.47 8.91 -3.57
N SER A 33 1.63 7.74 -4.14
CA SER A 33 1.02 7.40 -5.43
C SER A 33 -0.51 7.42 -5.37
N TYR A 34 -1.11 6.86 -4.32
CA TYR A 34 -2.56 6.96 -4.07
C TYR A 34 -3.00 8.39 -3.82
N TYR A 35 -2.23 9.15 -3.06
CA TYR A 35 -2.55 10.54 -2.75
C TYR A 35 -2.52 11.44 -4.00
N VAL A 36 -1.48 11.34 -4.83
CA VAL A 36 -1.39 12.10 -6.09
C VAL A 36 -2.56 11.76 -7.01
N MET A 37 -2.90 10.48 -7.13
CA MET A 37 -4.08 10.05 -7.89
C MET A 37 -5.38 10.60 -7.29
N THR A 38 -5.53 10.60 -5.95
CA THR A 38 -6.67 11.22 -5.24
C THR A 38 -6.81 12.69 -5.61
N ARG A 39 -5.71 13.43 -5.56
CA ARG A 39 -5.68 14.85 -5.90
C ARG A 39 -6.04 15.10 -7.36
N LEU A 40 -5.49 14.34 -8.29
CA LEU A 40 -5.82 14.46 -9.72
C LEU A 40 -7.32 14.20 -9.96
N ILE A 41 -7.90 13.19 -9.33
CA ILE A 41 -9.33 12.91 -9.41
C ILE A 41 -10.13 14.06 -8.79
N ALA A 42 -9.73 14.53 -7.61
CA ALA A 42 -10.45 15.59 -6.90
C ALA A 42 -10.41 16.93 -7.64
N THR A 43 -9.28 17.30 -8.23
CA THR A 43 -9.08 18.64 -8.83
C THR A 43 -9.30 18.69 -10.32
N LYS A 44 -8.98 17.60 -11.05
CA LYS A 44 -9.00 17.54 -12.51
C LYS A 44 -9.98 16.49 -13.09
N GLY A 45 -10.57 15.64 -12.24
CA GLY A 45 -11.46 14.56 -12.68
C GLY A 45 -10.76 13.46 -13.48
N THR A 46 -9.45 13.29 -13.35
CA THR A 46 -8.65 12.34 -14.13
C THR A 46 -7.68 11.56 -13.25
N THR A 47 -7.23 10.38 -13.74
CA THR A 47 -6.13 9.61 -13.16
C THR A 47 -4.83 9.79 -13.95
N GLU A 48 -4.81 10.71 -14.90
CA GLU A 48 -3.68 11.01 -15.78
C GLU A 48 -2.82 12.11 -15.20
N CYS A 49 -1.50 11.92 -15.21
CA CYS A 49 -0.50 12.91 -14.91
C CYS A 49 0.32 13.20 -16.17
N ARG A 50 0.37 14.45 -16.59
CA ARG A 50 1.27 14.91 -17.68
C ARG A 50 2.33 15.78 -17.08
N PRO A 51 3.61 15.39 -17.14
CA PRO A 51 4.71 16.22 -16.68
C PRO A 51 4.83 17.47 -17.56
N GLU A 52 5.10 18.59 -16.92
CA GLU A 52 5.32 19.88 -17.58
C GLU A 52 6.74 20.03 -18.12
N SER A 53 7.66 19.18 -17.67
CA SER A 53 9.07 19.20 -18.02
C SER A 53 9.65 17.79 -18.03
N PRO A 54 10.67 17.52 -18.90
CA PRO A 54 11.46 16.30 -18.85
C PRO A 54 12.14 16.05 -17.49
N LEU A 55 12.32 17.09 -16.70
CA LEU A 55 12.94 17.04 -15.37
C LEU A 55 11.96 16.71 -14.25
N GLN A 56 10.65 16.78 -14.51
CA GLN A 56 9.66 16.59 -13.44
C GLN A 56 9.72 15.17 -12.88
N TYR A 57 9.88 15.08 -11.55
CA TYR A 57 9.81 13.84 -10.82
C TYR A 57 8.41 13.23 -10.91
N LEU A 58 8.38 11.94 -11.16
CA LEU A 58 7.18 11.11 -11.12
C LEU A 58 7.46 9.91 -10.21
N GLY A 59 6.55 9.62 -9.30
CA GLY A 59 6.68 8.52 -8.36
C GLY A 59 6.94 7.16 -9.03
N PRO A 60 7.51 6.18 -8.31
CA PRO A 60 7.96 4.90 -8.87
C PRO A 60 6.85 4.07 -9.51
N HIS A 61 5.61 4.28 -9.08
CA HIS A 61 4.43 3.55 -9.57
C HIS A 61 3.76 4.20 -10.79
N TRP A 62 4.30 5.31 -11.30
CA TRP A 62 3.76 6.01 -12.47
C TRP A 62 4.48 5.58 -13.74
N LYS A 63 3.72 5.15 -14.76
CA LYS A 63 4.25 4.64 -16.02
C LYS A 63 3.72 5.45 -17.20
N CYS A 64 4.62 5.79 -18.13
CA CYS A 64 4.25 6.42 -19.40
C CYS A 64 3.59 5.38 -20.30
N LEU A 65 2.38 5.63 -20.73
CA LEU A 65 1.62 4.69 -21.57
C LEU A 65 1.33 5.25 -22.97
N ARG A 66 1.06 6.55 -23.09
CA ARG A 66 0.73 7.22 -24.36
C ARG A 66 1.16 8.69 -24.28
N ASP A 67 1.71 9.24 -25.35
CA ASP A 67 1.92 10.68 -25.60
C ASP A 67 2.30 11.50 -24.35
N ASN A 68 3.33 11.06 -23.63
CA ASN A 68 3.79 11.67 -22.37
C ASN A 68 2.74 11.71 -21.25
N ALA A 69 1.70 10.85 -21.33
CA ALA A 69 0.71 10.66 -20.28
C ALA A 69 1.10 9.51 -19.36
N TYR A 70 1.18 9.79 -18.06
CA TYR A 70 1.57 8.86 -17.01
C TYR A 70 0.37 8.44 -16.19
N TYR A 71 0.29 7.16 -15.89
CA TYR A 71 -0.76 6.57 -15.08
C TYR A 71 -0.16 5.73 -13.97
N CYS A 72 -0.77 5.82 -12.77
CA CYS A 72 -0.37 4.98 -11.66
C CYS A 72 -0.73 3.51 -11.93
N SER A 73 0.19 2.59 -11.63
CA SER A 73 -0.03 1.15 -11.75
C SER A 73 -1.02 0.59 -10.71
N HIS A 74 -1.25 1.33 -9.63
CA HIS A 74 -2.22 0.95 -8.60
C HIS A 74 -3.66 1.09 -9.08
N ALA A 75 -4.54 0.28 -8.50
CA ALA A 75 -5.98 0.38 -8.73
C ALA A 75 -6.55 1.70 -8.13
N PRO A 76 -7.48 2.39 -8.82
CA PRO A 76 -7.91 3.74 -8.45
C PRO A 76 -8.92 3.82 -7.30
N GLY A 77 -9.48 2.68 -6.83
CA GLY A 77 -10.64 2.67 -5.94
C GLY A 77 -10.46 3.44 -4.64
N ILE A 78 -9.31 3.25 -3.95
CA ILE A 78 -9.05 4.01 -2.72
C ILE A 78 -8.95 5.52 -3.00
N SER A 79 -8.31 5.90 -4.10
CA SER A 79 -8.18 7.30 -4.50
C SER A 79 -9.53 7.93 -4.87
N VAL A 80 -10.44 7.16 -5.49
CA VAL A 80 -11.81 7.59 -5.76
C VAL A 80 -12.57 7.84 -4.45
N LEU A 81 -12.40 6.96 -3.45
CA LEU A 81 -13.02 7.11 -2.12
C LEU A 81 -12.45 8.31 -1.36
N CYS A 82 -11.16 8.59 -1.48
CA CYS A 82 -10.50 9.72 -0.83
C CYS A 82 -10.79 11.07 -1.51
N ALA A 83 -11.11 11.10 -2.81
CA ALA A 83 -11.26 12.34 -3.57
C ALA A 83 -12.33 13.32 -3.02
N PRO A 84 -13.54 12.90 -2.62
CA PRO A 84 -14.51 13.80 -1.99
C PRO A 84 -14.04 14.32 -0.63
N LEU A 85 -13.31 13.52 0.15
CA LEU A 85 -12.72 13.94 1.43
C LEU A 85 -11.62 14.99 1.20
N PHE A 86 -10.80 14.78 0.17
CA PHE A 86 -9.79 15.76 -0.22
C PHE A 86 -10.44 17.10 -0.61
N ARG A 87 -11.54 17.10 -1.35
CA ARG A 87 -12.27 18.32 -1.74
C ARG A 87 -12.83 19.06 -0.53
N SER A 88 -13.28 18.35 0.50
CA SER A 88 -13.92 18.96 1.68
C SER A 88 -12.94 19.43 2.75
N GLY A 89 -11.79 18.77 2.92
CA GLY A 89 -10.88 19.04 4.02
C GLY A 89 -9.39 18.86 3.69
N GLY A 90 -9.04 18.81 2.39
CA GLY A 90 -7.65 18.73 1.95
C GLY A 90 -6.97 17.41 2.28
N THR A 91 -5.64 17.45 2.36
CA THR A 91 -4.78 16.28 2.60
C THR A 91 -5.17 15.54 3.88
N GLY A 92 -5.30 16.24 4.99
CA GLY A 92 -5.61 15.63 6.29
C GLY A 92 -6.90 14.81 6.26
N ALA A 93 -7.98 15.36 5.68
CA ALA A 93 -9.26 14.67 5.59
C ALA A 93 -9.19 13.42 4.69
N ALA A 94 -8.47 13.49 3.56
CA ALA A 94 -8.28 12.32 2.69
C ALA A 94 -7.55 11.19 3.40
N LEU A 95 -6.49 11.51 4.14
CA LEU A 95 -5.66 10.55 4.84
C LEU A 95 -6.34 9.94 6.09
N LEU A 96 -7.36 10.60 6.63
CA LEU A 96 -8.17 10.07 7.74
C LEU A 96 -9.07 8.88 7.35
N LEU A 97 -9.26 8.61 6.06
CA LEU A 97 -10.12 7.51 5.62
C LEU A 97 -9.64 6.16 6.16
N THR A 98 -8.34 5.86 6.10
CA THR A 98 -7.82 4.55 6.50
C THR A 98 -7.95 4.26 8.00
N PRO A 99 -7.60 5.16 8.95
CA PRO A 99 -7.86 4.91 10.37
C PRO A 99 -9.36 4.80 10.69
N LEU A 100 -10.21 5.50 9.96
CA LEU A 100 -11.66 5.38 10.09
C LEU A 100 -12.15 3.99 9.66
N LEU A 101 -11.73 3.51 8.48
CA LEU A 101 -12.07 2.17 7.99
C LEU A 101 -11.54 1.06 8.88
N ALA A 102 -10.30 1.20 9.43
CA ALA A 102 -9.73 0.27 10.39
C ALA A 102 -10.62 0.13 11.62
N SER A 103 -11.05 1.25 12.19
CA SER A 103 -11.90 1.25 13.38
C SER A 103 -13.29 0.68 13.10
N PHE A 104 -13.90 1.01 11.97
CA PHE A 104 -15.17 0.40 11.56
C PHE A 104 -15.06 -1.10 11.25
N SER A 105 -13.88 -1.57 10.84
CA SER A 105 -13.64 -3.01 10.66
C SER A 105 -13.83 -3.79 11.95
N LEU A 106 -13.49 -3.21 13.12
CA LEU A 106 -13.76 -3.81 14.42
C LEU A 106 -15.27 -3.99 14.69
N PHE A 107 -16.08 -2.99 14.30
CA PHE A 107 -17.52 -3.10 14.40
C PHE A 107 -18.08 -4.22 13.51
N LEU A 108 -17.52 -4.37 12.30
CA LEU A 108 -17.93 -5.47 11.41
C LEU A 108 -17.54 -6.84 11.96
N VAL A 109 -16.35 -7.00 12.56
CA VAL A 109 -15.97 -8.22 13.28
C VAL A 109 -16.97 -8.52 14.39
N PHE A 110 -17.29 -7.52 15.23
CA PHE A 110 -18.31 -7.65 16.27
C PHE A 110 -19.65 -8.14 15.69
N MET A 111 -20.12 -7.51 14.60
CA MET A 111 -21.42 -7.85 13.99
C MET A 111 -21.43 -9.26 13.38
N ILE A 112 -20.37 -9.66 12.68
CA ILE A 112 -20.25 -10.99 12.07
C ILE A 112 -20.26 -12.06 13.17
N VAL A 113 -19.38 -11.92 14.16
CA VAL A 113 -19.23 -12.91 15.23
C VAL A 113 -20.49 -12.97 16.10
N ARG A 114 -21.07 -11.83 16.46
CA ARG A 114 -22.33 -11.76 17.18
C ARG A 114 -23.49 -12.44 16.44
N MET A 115 -23.61 -12.17 15.14
CA MET A 115 -24.69 -12.71 14.32
C MET A 115 -24.57 -14.23 14.16
N TRP A 116 -23.34 -14.73 14.03
CA TRP A 116 -23.08 -16.14 13.73
C TRP A 116 -22.90 -17.01 14.97
N MET A 117 -22.27 -16.48 16.04
CA MET A 117 -21.88 -17.23 17.24
C MET A 117 -22.68 -16.86 18.49
N GLY A 118 -23.45 -15.78 18.41
CA GLY A 118 -24.22 -15.25 19.53
C GLY A 118 -23.57 -14.03 20.20
N PRO A 119 -24.37 -13.31 21.02
CA PRO A 119 -24.02 -11.96 21.46
C PRO A 119 -22.72 -11.88 22.27
N ARG A 120 -22.45 -12.85 23.14
CA ARG A 120 -21.30 -12.82 24.06
C ARG A 120 -19.92 -12.89 23.37
N TRP A 121 -19.84 -13.39 22.13
CA TRP A 121 -18.58 -13.62 21.42
C TRP A 121 -18.11 -12.43 20.60
N GLY A 122 -19.02 -11.54 20.18
CA GLY A 122 -18.70 -10.44 19.27
C GLY A 122 -17.70 -9.43 19.83
N LEU A 123 -17.94 -8.94 21.05
CA LEU A 123 -17.09 -7.93 21.67
C LEU A 123 -15.66 -8.43 21.94
N PRO A 124 -15.44 -9.65 22.49
CA PRO A 124 -14.09 -10.20 22.63
C PRO A 124 -13.32 -10.32 21.30
N ALA A 125 -13.99 -10.74 20.21
CA ALA A 125 -13.36 -10.84 18.90
C ALA A 125 -12.92 -9.48 18.35
N ALA A 126 -13.77 -8.46 18.49
CA ALA A 126 -13.44 -7.10 18.11
C ALA A 126 -12.30 -6.52 18.98
N ALA A 127 -12.31 -6.77 20.29
CA ALA A 127 -11.27 -6.32 21.20
C ALA A 127 -9.90 -6.97 20.92
N LEU A 128 -9.88 -8.25 20.51
CA LEU A 128 -8.65 -8.92 20.08
C LEU A 128 -8.08 -8.23 18.83
N MET A 129 -8.91 -7.92 17.84
CA MET A 129 -8.45 -7.24 16.63
C MET A 129 -8.04 -5.79 16.89
N ALA A 130 -8.61 -5.11 17.90
CA ALA A 130 -8.23 -3.75 18.25
C ALA A 130 -6.77 -3.62 18.73
N VAL A 131 -6.18 -4.71 19.24
CA VAL A 131 -4.77 -4.74 19.68
C VAL A 131 -3.85 -5.42 18.65
N ASN A 132 -4.36 -5.76 17.46
CA ASN A 132 -3.55 -6.40 16.42
C ASN A 132 -2.52 -5.42 15.84
N PRO A 133 -1.20 -5.70 15.95
CA PRO A 133 -0.17 -4.74 15.60
C PRO A 133 -0.14 -4.43 14.09
N VAL A 134 -0.33 -5.41 13.22
CA VAL A 134 -0.32 -5.22 11.76
C VAL A 134 -1.53 -4.40 11.32
N SER A 135 -2.72 -4.67 11.91
CA SER A 135 -3.92 -3.89 11.62
C SER A 135 -3.77 -2.43 12.03
N ASN A 136 -3.18 -2.17 13.21
CA ASN A 136 -2.97 -0.82 13.73
C ASN A 136 -1.93 -0.06 12.92
N GLU A 137 -0.82 -0.69 12.56
CA GLU A 137 0.24 -0.11 11.74
C GLU A 137 -0.32 0.31 10.36
N HIS A 138 -1.00 -0.62 9.66
CA HIS A 138 -1.54 -0.34 8.32
C HIS A 138 -2.79 0.56 8.32
N ALA A 139 -3.41 0.79 9.46
CA ALA A 139 -4.41 1.85 9.60
C ALA A 139 -3.84 3.25 9.31
N LEU A 140 -2.54 3.47 9.56
CA LEU A 140 -1.88 4.78 9.38
C LEU A 140 -0.97 4.87 8.15
N PHE A 141 -0.72 3.78 7.43
CA PHE A 141 0.08 3.81 6.19
C PHE A 141 -0.64 4.45 5.00
N GLN A 142 -1.96 4.61 5.07
CA GLN A 142 -2.77 5.21 4.00
C GLN A 142 -2.66 4.45 2.68
N ASP A 143 -2.48 3.15 2.78
CA ASP A 143 -2.46 2.22 1.67
C ASP A 143 -3.86 1.59 1.43
N SER A 144 -3.94 0.71 0.44
CA SER A 144 -5.19 0.06 0.05
C SER A 144 -5.59 -1.13 0.92
N HIS A 145 -4.68 -1.66 1.77
CA HIS A 145 -4.91 -2.93 2.49
C HIS A 145 -6.03 -2.82 3.53
N THR A 146 -6.04 -1.74 4.32
CA THR A 146 -7.09 -1.46 5.30
C THR A 146 -8.47 -1.33 4.67
N ALA A 147 -8.56 -0.69 3.50
CA ALA A 147 -9.82 -0.58 2.77
C ALA A 147 -10.31 -1.94 2.26
N VAL A 148 -9.40 -2.80 1.77
CA VAL A 148 -9.75 -4.19 1.42
C VAL A 148 -10.32 -4.93 2.63
N CYS A 149 -9.69 -4.85 3.80
CA CYS A 149 -10.20 -5.50 5.02
C CYS A 149 -11.62 -5.04 5.37
N PHE A 150 -11.88 -3.74 5.32
CA PHE A 150 -13.20 -3.19 5.59
C PHE A 150 -14.25 -3.71 4.60
N PHE A 151 -13.99 -3.66 3.29
CA PHE A 151 -14.96 -4.13 2.30
C PHE A 151 -15.12 -5.65 2.32
N LEU A 152 -14.05 -6.41 2.59
CA LEU A 152 -14.11 -7.87 2.80
C LEU A 152 -15.06 -8.22 3.96
N LEU A 153 -14.91 -7.55 5.10
CA LEU A 153 -15.75 -7.77 6.28
C LEU A 153 -17.19 -7.32 6.04
N LEU A 154 -17.40 -6.15 5.44
CA LEU A 154 -18.74 -5.66 5.11
C LEU A 154 -19.45 -6.59 4.13
N GLY A 155 -18.75 -7.03 3.09
CA GLY A 155 -19.26 -8.00 2.12
C GLY A 155 -19.58 -9.35 2.77
N THR A 156 -18.72 -9.85 3.64
CA THR A 156 -18.94 -11.10 4.41
C THR A 156 -20.17 -10.96 5.33
N TYR A 157 -20.28 -9.84 6.04
CA TYR A 157 -21.47 -9.56 6.86
C TYR A 157 -22.75 -9.58 6.03
N LEU A 158 -22.76 -8.95 4.87
CA LEU A 158 -23.94 -8.91 3.99
C LEU A 158 -24.28 -10.30 3.42
N LEU A 159 -23.30 -11.12 3.06
CA LEU A 159 -23.54 -12.51 2.62
C LEU A 159 -24.15 -13.37 3.73
N LEU A 160 -23.62 -13.31 4.94
CA LEU A 160 -24.16 -14.05 6.07
C LEU A 160 -25.57 -13.53 6.44
N LYS A 161 -25.82 -12.22 6.33
CA LYS A 161 -27.15 -11.63 6.52
C LYS A 161 -28.13 -12.07 5.43
N TRP A 162 -27.66 -12.17 4.17
CA TRP A 162 -28.44 -12.71 3.06
C TRP A 162 -28.84 -14.18 3.32
N LYS A 163 -27.91 -15.02 3.80
CA LYS A 163 -28.22 -16.41 4.18
C LYS A 163 -29.37 -16.48 5.18
N MET A 164 -29.40 -15.59 6.17
CA MET A 164 -30.48 -15.55 7.17
C MET A 164 -31.82 -15.02 6.62
N LYS A 165 -31.75 -14.10 5.68
CA LYS A 165 -32.90 -13.43 5.04
C LYS A 165 -32.62 -13.23 3.55
N PRO A 166 -32.89 -14.24 2.71
CA PRO A 166 -32.61 -14.16 1.27
C PRO A 166 -33.47 -13.10 0.59
N ARG A 167 -32.87 -11.92 0.39
CA ARG A 167 -33.48 -10.78 -0.31
C ARG A 167 -32.54 -10.30 -1.40
N ALA A 168 -33.09 -9.94 -2.56
CA ALA A 168 -32.35 -9.46 -3.72
C ALA A 168 -31.57 -8.17 -3.42
N GLU A 169 -32.16 -7.27 -2.61
CA GLU A 169 -31.53 -6.02 -2.24
C GLU A 169 -30.25 -6.26 -1.43
N ILE A 170 -30.29 -7.22 -0.48
CA ILE A 170 -29.11 -7.58 0.31
C ILE A 170 -28.03 -8.18 -0.61
N ALA A 171 -28.44 -9.03 -1.56
CA ALA A 171 -27.51 -9.60 -2.55
C ALA A 171 -26.90 -8.51 -3.46
N PHE A 172 -27.70 -7.55 -3.91
CA PHE A 172 -27.23 -6.41 -4.71
C PHE A 172 -26.19 -5.58 -3.96
N PHE A 173 -26.48 -5.16 -2.73
CA PHE A 173 -25.53 -4.40 -1.93
C PHE A 173 -24.28 -5.22 -1.56
N ALA A 174 -24.44 -6.53 -1.30
CA ALA A 174 -23.29 -7.41 -1.14
C ALA A 174 -22.42 -7.40 -2.42
N GLY A 175 -23.03 -7.57 -3.59
CA GLY A 175 -22.34 -7.50 -4.87
C GLY A 175 -21.59 -6.19 -5.07
N ALA A 176 -22.23 -5.06 -4.80
CA ALA A 176 -21.60 -3.74 -4.91
C ALA A 176 -20.36 -3.63 -4.00
N VAL A 177 -20.46 -4.09 -2.75
CA VAL A 177 -19.33 -4.08 -1.80
C VAL A 177 -18.20 -5.00 -2.25
N TRP A 178 -18.53 -6.24 -2.69
CA TRP A 178 -17.52 -7.16 -3.19
C TRP A 178 -16.86 -6.66 -4.48
N GLY A 179 -17.60 -5.97 -5.33
CA GLY A 179 -17.08 -5.36 -6.56
C GLY A 179 -16.15 -4.18 -6.31
N ILE A 180 -16.23 -3.49 -5.17
CA ILE A 180 -15.29 -2.43 -4.78
C ILE A 180 -13.88 -3.01 -4.55
N ILE A 181 -13.74 -4.22 -4.01
CA ILE A 181 -12.46 -4.80 -3.62
C ILE A 181 -11.43 -4.80 -4.77
N PRO A 182 -11.70 -5.36 -5.97
CA PRO A 182 -10.75 -5.33 -7.08
C PRO A 182 -10.50 -3.90 -7.63
N THR A 183 -11.40 -2.93 -7.38
CA THR A 183 -11.13 -1.52 -7.72
C THR A 183 -10.13 -0.88 -6.78
N VAL A 184 -10.02 -1.39 -5.54
CA VAL A 184 -9.05 -0.97 -4.52
C VAL A 184 -7.71 -1.69 -4.70
N ARG A 185 -7.73 -2.99 -5.01
CA ARG A 185 -6.54 -3.81 -5.29
C ARG A 185 -6.86 -4.88 -6.33
N TYR A 186 -6.16 -4.88 -7.45
CA TYR A 186 -6.40 -5.82 -8.55
C TYR A 186 -6.21 -7.28 -8.14
N ALA A 187 -5.19 -7.59 -7.32
CA ALA A 187 -4.89 -8.96 -6.90
C ALA A 187 -6.01 -9.59 -6.06
N GLU A 188 -6.81 -8.78 -5.41
CA GLU A 188 -7.88 -9.21 -4.49
C GLU A 188 -9.17 -9.61 -5.22
N VAL A 189 -9.14 -9.75 -6.55
CA VAL A 189 -10.26 -10.29 -7.35
C VAL A 189 -10.64 -11.72 -6.92
N ILE A 190 -9.77 -12.43 -6.23
CA ILE A 190 -10.02 -13.77 -5.67
C ILE A 190 -11.18 -13.76 -4.65
N PHE A 191 -11.36 -12.66 -3.90
CA PHE A 191 -12.40 -12.55 -2.88
C PHE A 191 -13.83 -12.51 -3.46
N PRO A 192 -14.17 -11.66 -4.46
CA PRO A 192 -15.47 -11.74 -5.14
C PRO A 192 -15.77 -13.12 -5.74
N VAL A 193 -14.76 -13.83 -6.25
CA VAL A 193 -14.94 -15.20 -6.77
C VAL A 193 -15.38 -16.15 -5.64
N ALA A 194 -14.76 -16.07 -4.46
CA ALA A 194 -15.16 -16.85 -3.29
C ALA A 194 -16.62 -16.57 -2.89
N ALA A 195 -17.04 -15.29 -2.91
CA ALA A 195 -18.40 -14.88 -2.62
C ALA A 195 -19.41 -15.43 -3.66
N MET A 196 -19.06 -15.44 -4.93
CA MET A 196 -19.87 -16.03 -6.00
C MET A 196 -20.05 -17.54 -5.82
N ILE A 197 -18.96 -18.27 -5.50
CA ILE A 197 -19.00 -19.69 -5.20
C ILE A 197 -19.94 -19.94 -4.02
N TYR A 198 -19.83 -19.17 -2.95
CA TYR A 198 -20.71 -19.28 -1.79
C TYR A 198 -22.19 -19.12 -2.14
N LEU A 199 -22.55 -18.11 -2.94
CA LEU A 199 -23.93 -17.92 -3.42
C LEU A 199 -24.39 -19.09 -4.30
N ALA A 200 -23.54 -19.56 -5.20
CA ALA A 200 -23.84 -20.68 -6.09
C ALA A 200 -24.16 -21.98 -5.33
N LEU A 201 -23.48 -22.24 -4.20
CA LEU A 201 -23.76 -23.40 -3.34
C LEU A 201 -25.16 -23.37 -2.69
N HIS A 202 -25.83 -22.22 -2.72
CA HIS A 202 -27.18 -22.09 -2.17
C HIS A 202 -28.31 -22.26 -3.22
N ILE A 203 -27.98 -22.42 -4.51
CA ILE A 203 -28.98 -22.55 -5.59
C ILE A 203 -29.98 -23.68 -5.32
N LYS A 204 -29.49 -24.83 -4.84
CA LYS A 204 -30.32 -26.01 -4.58
C LYS A 204 -31.19 -25.87 -3.32
N THR A 205 -30.81 -25.01 -2.39
CA THR A 205 -31.47 -24.89 -1.08
C THR A 205 -32.43 -23.72 -1.00
N GLU A 206 -32.26 -22.71 -1.86
CA GLU A 206 -33.03 -21.48 -1.83
C GLU A 206 -33.70 -21.21 -3.18
N LYS A 207 -35.04 -21.23 -3.25
CA LYS A 207 -35.82 -21.00 -4.49
C LYS A 207 -35.51 -19.68 -5.19
N LYS A 208 -35.07 -18.66 -4.43
CA LYS A 208 -34.72 -17.33 -4.94
C LYS A 208 -33.21 -17.13 -5.17
N ALA A 209 -32.40 -18.17 -5.02
CA ALA A 209 -30.95 -18.04 -5.10
C ALA A 209 -30.46 -17.55 -6.46
N LEU A 210 -31.04 -18.05 -7.56
CA LEU A 210 -30.68 -17.59 -8.90
C LEU A 210 -30.92 -16.08 -9.06
N PHE A 211 -32.07 -15.58 -8.61
CA PHE A 211 -32.37 -14.15 -8.66
C PHE A 211 -31.42 -13.34 -7.76
N SER A 212 -31.04 -13.89 -6.62
CA SER A 212 -30.03 -13.28 -5.74
C SER A 212 -28.65 -13.22 -6.39
N ILE A 213 -28.25 -14.26 -7.14
CA ILE A 213 -26.99 -14.24 -7.90
C ILE A 213 -27.00 -13.17 -8.97
N LEU A 214 -28.09 -13.05 -9.74
CA LEU A 214 -28.22 -12.01 -10.75
C LEU A 214 -28.18 -10.61 -10.12
N SER A 215 -28.84 -10.43 -8.97
CA SER A 215 -28.80 -9.18 -8.21
C SER A 215 -27.40 -8.88 -7.69
N PHE A 216 -26.67 -9.89 -7.20
CA PHE A 216 -25.27 -9.76 -6.76
C PHE A 216 -24.36 -9.35 -7.92
N LEU A 217 -24.49 -10.00 -9.08
CA LEU A 217 -23.74 -9.66 -10.28
C LEU A 217 -24.05 -8.23 -10.77
N ALA A 218 -25.33 -7.82 -10.74
CA ALA A 218 -25.72 -6.45 -11.05
C ALA A 218 -25.11 -5.44 -10.08
N GLY A 219 -25.13 -5.74 -8.77
CA GLY A 219 -24.46 -4.92 -7.77
C GLY A 219 -22.95 -4.83 -8.01
N MET A 220 -22.30 -5.97 -8.28
CA MET A 220 -20.86 -6.03 -8.54
C MET A 220 -20.46 -5.27 -9.81
N ALA A 221 -21.32 -5.23 -10.81
CA ALA A 221 -21.08 -4.49 -12.04
C ALA A 221 -20.96 -2.96 -11.79
N VAL A 222 -21.64 -2.43 -10.77
CA VAL A 222 -21.63 -0.98 -10.48
C VAL A 222 -20.20 -0.43 -10.30
N PRO A 223 -19.33 -0.98 -9.44
CA PRO A 223 -17.94 -0.51 -9.33
C PRO A 223 -17.00 -1.12 -10.38
N ILE A 224 -17.25 -2.33 -10.87
CA ILE A 224 -16.34 -3.03 -11.79
C ILE A 224 -16.42 -2.45 -13.20
N VAL A 225 -17.61 -2.15 -13.72
CA VAL A 225 -17.75 -1.64 -15.10
C VAL A 225 -16.96 -0.33 -15.32
N PRO A 226 -17.05 0.69 -14.44
CA PRO A 226 -16.19 1.88 -14.55
C PRO A 226 -14.69 1.55 -14.53
N LEU A 227 -14.24 0.57 -13.71
CA LEU A 227 -12.85 0.14 -13.70
C LEU A 227 -12.44 -0.47 -15.05
N LEU A 228 -13.24 -1.36 -15.61
CA LEU A 228 -12.97 -2.00 -16.90
C LEU A 228 -12.95 -0.97 -18.06
N ILE A 229 -13.86 0.00 -18.06
CA ILE A 229 -13.86 1.12 -19.01
C ILE A 229 -12.57 1.93 -18.87
N ARG A 230 -12.19 2.30 -17.64
CA ARG A 230 -10.90 2.98 -17.39
C ARG A 230 -9.73 2.15 -17.92
N ASN A 231 -9.68 0.87 -17.62
CA ASN A 231 -8.59 0.00 -18.07
C ASN A 231 -8.54 -0.06 -19.60
N GLN A 232 -9.67 -0.16 -20.29
CA GLN A 232 -9.75 -0.08 -21.76
C GLN A 232 -9.17 1.24 -22.28
N LEU A 233 -9.53 2.35 -21.67
CA LEU A 233 -9.07 3.68 -22.08
C LEU A 233 -7.57 3.90 -21.79
N VAL A 234 -7.08 3.43 -20.64
CA VAL A 234 -5.71 3.67 -20.17
C VAL A 234 -4.74 2.64 -20.73
N TYR A 235 -5.07 1.35 -20.63
CA TYR A 235 -4.15 0.25 -20.95
C TYR A 235 -4.43 -0.40 -22.32
N GLY A 236 -5.49 0.00 -23.01
CA GLY A 236 -5.86 -0.50 -24.33
C GLY A 236 -6.69 -1.79 -24.34
N ALA A 237 -6.92 -2.40 -23.14
CA ALA A 237 -7.78 -3.58 -23.00
C ALA A 237 -8.43 -3.58 -21.62
N PHE A 238 -9.73 -3.96 -21.54
CA PHE A 238 -10.50 -3.90 -20.30
C PHE A 238 -9.95 -4.83 -19.20
N TRP A 239 -9.35 -5.96 -19.55
CA TRP A 239 -8.73 -6.93 -18.61
C TRP A 239 -7.32 -6.55 -18.19
N LYS A 240 -6.65 -5.62 -18.91
CA LYS A 240 -5.29 -5.22 -18.63
C LYS A 240 -5.26 -4.28 -17.42
N THR A 241 -4.40 -4.60 -16.45
CA THR A 241 -4.24 -3.83 -15.22
C THR A 241 -2.89 -3.12 -15.18
N GLY A 242 -2.74 -2.17 -14.26
CA GLY A 242 -1.44 -1.55 -14.01
C GLY A 242 -0.37 -2.56 -13.58
N TYR A 243 -0.72 -3.61 -12.82
CA TYR A 243 0.19 -4.69 -12.45
C TYR A 243 0.69 -5.49 -13.65
N MET A 244 -0.15 -5.68 -14.67
CA MET A 244 0.29 -6.31 -15.93
C MET A 244 1.24 -5.41 -16.72
N VAL A 245 1.12 -4.10 -16.60
CA VAL A 245 2.05 -3.14 -17.22
C VAL A 245 3.40 -3.14 -16.52
N THR A 246 3.43 -3.33 -15.20
CA THR A 246 4.67 -3.41 -14.42
C THR A 246 5.29 -4.81 -14.40
N GLY A 247 4.61 -5.81 -14.94
CA GLY A 247 5.11 -7.19 -14.95
C GLY A 247 4.92 -7.93 -13.62
N GLU A 248 4.12 -7.41 -12.69
CA GLU A 248 3.93 -8.02 -11.36
C GLU A 248 3.30 -9.41 -11.39
N GLN A 249 2.58 -9.77 -12.46
CA GLN A 249 2.09 -11.13 -12.64
C GLN A 249 3.20 -12.19 -12.72
N HIS A 250 4.45 -11.77 -13.06
CA HIS A 250 5.62 -12.64 -13.10
C HIS A 250 6.40 -12.67 -11.78
N ALA A 251 5.91 -11.95 -10.78
CA ALA A 251 6.54 -11.85 -9.46
C ALA A 251 6.12 -12.97 -8.50
N PHE A 252 5.38 -13.97 -8.98
CA PHE A 252 4.92 -15.12 -8.21
C PHE A 252 5.58 -16.39 -8.74
N GLY A 253 6.09 -17.25 -7.84
CA GLY A 253 6.76 -18.47 -8.22
C GLY A 253 6.81 -19.50 -7.09
N TRP A 254 6.89 -20.78 -7.47
CA TRP A 254 7.00 -21.88 -6.51
C TRP A 254 8.31 -21.84 -5.72
N ASP A 255 9.39 -21.33 -6.32
CA ASP A 255 10.69 -21.18 -5.66
C ASP A 255 10.60 -20.17 -4.50
N TYR A 256 9.87 -19.07 -4.69
CA TYR A 256 9.60 -18.11 -3.60
C TYR A 256 8.75 -18.73 -2.50
N PHE A 257 7.72 -19.52 -2.86
CA PHE A 257 6.91 -20.23 -1.88
C PHE A 257 7.76 -21.14 -1.00
N THR A 258 8.56 -22.02 -1.60
CA THR A 258 9.39 -22.98 -0.87
C THR A 258 10.43 -22.31 0.02
N GLN A 259 10.93 -21.15 -0.41
CA GLN A 259 11.89 -20.36 0.35
C GLN A 259 11.24 -19.59 1.51
N TYR A 260 10.04 -19.02 1.30
CA TYR A 260 9.48 -18.02 2.21
C TYR A 260 8.38 -18.55 3.13
N TYR A 261 7.70 -19.67 2.82
CA TYR A 261 6.57 -20.13 3.62
C TYR A 261 6.93 -20.35 5.12
N PRO A 262 8.12 -20.87 5.52
CA PRO A 262 8.40 -21.06 6.93
C PRO A 262 8.52 -19.74 7.67
N VAL A 263 9.17 -18.75 7.02
CA VAL A 263 9.35 -17.40 7.59
C VAL A 263 8.02 -16.67 7.67
N TYR A 264 7.16 -16.79 6.64
CA TYR A 264 5.82 -16.24 6.69
C TYR A 264 4.98 -16.84 7.82
N LEU A 265 4.98 -18.17 7.99
CA LEU A 265 4.29 -18.82 9.09
C LEU A 265 4.79 -18.34 10.45
N GLN A 266 6.12 -18.26 10.62
CA GLN A 266 6.72 -17.73 11.85
C GLN A 266 6.24 -16.29 12.10
N LYS A 267 6.27 -15.41 11.10
CA LYS A 267 5.84 -14.01 11.24
C LYS A 267 4.33 -13.87 11.45
N MET A 268 3.52 -14.69 10.81
CA MET A 268 2.08 -14.75 11.10
C MET A 268 1.82 -15.10 12.56
N MET A 269 2.63 -15.98 13.16
CA MET A 269 2.54 -16.34 14.57
C MET A 269 3.11 -15.25 15.49
N SER A 270 4.22 -14.61 15.13
CA SER A 270 4.89 -13.63 16.01
C SER A 270 4.33 -12.21 15.90
N GLU A 271 3.86 -11.81 14.70
CA GLU A 271 3.48 -10.43 14.41
C GLU A 271 2.03 -10.30 13.90
N GLY A 272 1.50 -11.31 13.17
CA GLY A 272 0.21 -11.24 12.49
C GLY A 272 -1.00 -11.59 13.34
N CYS A 273 -1.12 -12.84 13.75
CA CYS A 273 -2.29 -13.39 14.45
C CYS A 273 -1.93 -14.07 15.79
N ALA A 274 -0.66 -14.24 16.10
CA ALA A 274 -0.19 -14.97 17.26
C ALA A 274 -0.92 -16.32 17.43
N PHE A 275 -1.30 -16.66 18.66
CA PHE A 275 -1.98 -17.90 19.02
C PHE A 275 -3.38 -18.07 18.40
N ILE A 276 -4.00 -17.01 17.84
CA ILE A 276 -5.30 -17.13 17.17
C ILE A 276 -5.17 -17.79 15.78
N LEU A 277 -3.96 -17.76 15.16
CA LEU A 277 -3.74 -18.38 13.85
C LEU A 277 -4.07 -19.89 13.83
N PRO A 278 -3.47 -20.72 14.71
CA PRO A 278 -3.79 -22.15 14.75
C PRO A 278 -5.25 -22.40 15.10
N LEU A 279 -5.85 -21.62 16.01
CA LEU A 279 -7.26 -21.73 16.34
C LEU A 279 -8.15 -21.38 15.13
N GLY A 280 -7.76 -20.36 14.36
CA GLY A 280 -8.47 -19.95 13.15
C GLY A 280 -8.44 -21.03 12.06
N PHE A 281 -7.27 -21.60 11.83
CA PHE A 281 -7.11 -22.69 10.86
C PHE A 281 -7.92 -23.92 11.28
N LEU A 282 -7.80 -24.36 12.53
CA LEU A 282 -8.59 -25.47 13.07
C LEU A 282 -10.09 -25.15 13.04
N GLY A 283 -10.48 -23.91 13.27
CA GLY A 283 -11.86 -23.46 13.15
C GLY A 283 -12.42 -23.64 11.74
N ILE A 284 -11.63 -23.29 10.69
CA ILE A 284 -12.01 -23.55 9.30
C ILE A 284 -12.19 -25.06 9.05
N VAL A 285 -11.23 -25.88 9.49
CA VAL A 285 -11.31 -27.34 9.35
C VAL A 285 -12.57 -27.89 10.05
N LEU A 286 -12.85 -27.43 11.28
CA LEU A 286 -14.00 -27.88 12.05
C LEU A 286 -15.34 -27.56 11.37
N LEU A 287 -15.43 -26.45 10.62
CA LEU A 287 -16.64 -26.08 9.88
C LEU A 287 -17.03 -27.13 8.83
N PHE A 288 -16.08 -27.90 8.30
CA PHE A 288 -16.36 -28.98 7.34
C PHE A 288 -16.93 -30.23 7.98
N PHE A 289 -16.71 -30.47 9.28
CA PHE A 289 -17.29 -31.62 9.98
C PHE A 289 -18.76 -31.42 10.39
N HIS A 290 -19.26 -30.19 10.23
CA HIS A 290 -20.65 -29.85 10.54
C HIS A 290 -21.43 -29.56 9.27
N HIS A 291 -22.36 -30.44 8.89
CA HIS A 291 -23.12 -30.34 7.63
C HIS A 291 -23.84 -29.00 7.43
N THR A 292 -24.22 -28.32 8.53
CA THR A 292 -24.89 -27.01 8.49
C THR A 292 -23.94 -25.85 8.20
N THR A 293 -22.62 -26.03 8.36
CA THR A 293 -21.60 -24.97 8.25
C THR A 293 -20.55 -25.22 7.17
N VAL A 294 -20.67 -26.32 6.40
CA VAL A 294 -19.72 -26.66 5.30
C VAL A 294 -19.58 -25.52 4.30
N LYS A 295 -20.69 -24.84 3.96
CA LYS A 295 -20.67 -23.73 2.99
C LYS A 295 -19.90 -22.52 3.54
N GLU A 296 -20.05 -22.20 4.82
CA GLU A 296 -19.26 -21.19 5.52
C GLU A 296 -17.79 -21.62 5.63
N GLY A 297 -17.54 -22.89 5.91
CA GLY A 297 -16.20 -23.46 5.92
C GLY A 297 -15.49 -23.24 4.59
N LEU A 298 -16.17 -23.52 3.47
CA LEU A 298 -15.62 -23.28 2.14
C LEU A 298 -15.43 -21.78 1.85
N LEU A 299 -16.38 -20.92 2.26
CA LEU A 299 -16.23 -19.47 2.12
C LEU A 299 -14.96 -18.99 2.84
N PHE A 300 -14.81 -19.30 4.13
CA PHE A 300 -13.67 -18.84 4.91
C PHE A 300 -12.35 -19.46 4.46
N LEU A 301 -12.36 -20.71 3.98
CA LEU A 301 -11.21 -21.33 3.35
C LEU A 301 -10.77 -20.53 2.11
N LEU A 302 -11.70 -20.21 1.22
CA LEU A 302 -11.42 -19.46 -0.01
C LEU A 302 -11.03 -18.02 0.24
N LEU A 303 -11.48 -17.41 1.34
CA LEU A 303 -11.11 -16.04 1.74
C LEU A 303 -9.74 -15.96 2.45
N SER A 304 -9.16 -17.07 2.87
CA SER A 304 -7.91 -17.05 3.64
C SER A 304 -6.78 -17.83 2.98
N VAL A 305 -6.97 -19.12 2.73
CA VAL A 305 -5.87 -20.02 2.32
C VAL A 305 -5.29 -19.66 0.95
N PRO A 306 -6.08 -19.43 -0.12
CA PRO A 306 -5.51 -19.09 -1.43
C PRO A 306 -4.69 -17.79 -1.39
N THR A 307 -5.18 -16.76 -0.68
CA THR A 307 -4.47 -15.51 -0.50
C THR A 307 -3.17 -15.70 0.29
N THR A 308 -3.20 -16.52 1.35
CA THR A 308 -2.01 -16.83 2.14
C THR A 308 -0.94 -17.53 1.27
N ILE A 309 -1.33 -18.54 0.49
CA ILE A 309 -0.42 -19.25 -0.41
C ILE A 309 0.12 -18.32 -1.50
N LEU A 310 -0.75 -17.50 -2.10
CA LEU A 310 -0.38 -16.56 -3.16
C LEU A 310 0.73 -15.62 -2.68
N TYR A 311 0.56 -14.98 -1.52
CA TYR A 311 1.57 -14.03 -1.04
C TYR A 311 2.81 -14.70 -0.43
N MET A 312 2.75 -15.95 0.02
CA MET A 312 3.94 -16.75 0.33
C MET A 312 4.75 -17.09 -0.94
N ALA A 313 4.10 -17.09 -2.11
CA ALA A 313 4.74 -17.32 -3.41
C ALA A 313 5.20 -16.01 -4.09
N TYR A 314 5.06 -14.87 -3.44
CA TYR A 314 5.45 -13.57 -3.98
C TYR A 314 6.94 -13.32 -3.79
N TYR A 315 7.61 -12.68 -4.79
CA TYR A 315 9.06 -12.45 -4.78
C TYR A 315 9.57 -11.57 -3.63
N TRP A 316 8.67 -10.77 -3.04
CA TRP A 316 9.02 -9.86 -1.96
C TRP A 316 9.38 -10.64 -0.70
N PRO A 317 10.57 -10.40 -0.10
CA PRO A 317 10.99 -11.13 1.08
C PRO A 317 10.05 -10.86 2.26
N PRO A 318 9.81 -11.85 3.11
CA PRO A 318 8.98 -11.69 4.28
C PRO A 318 9.65 -10.76 5.31
N ASP A 319 9.29 -9.50 5.24
CA ASP A 319 9.64 -8.45 6.21
C ASP A 319 8.40 -8.05 7.05
N PRO A 320 8.53 -7.19 8.05
CA PRO A 320 7.36 -6.75 8.82
C PRO A 320 6.26 -6.14 7.96
N GLN A 321 6.63 -5.47 6.86
CA GLN A 321 5.66 -4.83 5.97
C GLN A 321 4.94 -5.81 5.04
N SER A 322 5.56 -6.95 4.71
CA SER A 322 4.92 -7.97 3.87
C SER A 322 3.69 -8.59 4.54
N MET A 323 3.57 -8.49 5.88
CA MET A 323 2.37 -8.93 6.60
C MET A 323 1.11 -8.17 6.19
N ARG A 324 1.23 -6.97 5.60
CA ARG A 324 0.10 -6.22 5.03
C ARG A 324 -0.67 -6.99 3.98
N PHE A 325 0.02 -7.79 3.16
CA PHE A 325 -0.62 -8.60 2.12
C PHE A 325 -1.54 -9.67 2.70
N LEU A 326 -1.24 -10.14 3.91
CA LEU A 326 -2.00 -11.17 4.62
C LEU A 326 -3.03 -10.58 5.59
N LEU A 327 -3.05 -9.26 5.80
CA LEU A 327 -3.94 -8.59 6.74
C LEU A 327 -5.43 -8.97 6.58
N PRO A 328 -6.00 -9.07 5.36
CA PRO A 328 -7.38 -9.52 5.19
C PRO A 328 -7.64 -10.90 5.77
N THR A 329 -6.65 -11.80 5.70
CA THR A 329 -6.78 -13.19 6.20
C THR A 329 -6.77 -13.24 7.73
N PHE A 330 -6.12 -12.28 8.41
CA PHE A 330 -6.06 -12.24 9.87
C PHE A 330 -7.43 -12.02 10.50
N PHE A 331 -8.28 -11.21 9.87
CA PHE A 331 -9.68 -11.06 10.27
C PHE A 331 -10.45 -12.36 10.13
N ILE A 332 -10.22 -13.10 9.05
CA ILE A 332 -10.88 -14.39 8.81
C ILE A 332 -10.43 -15.43 9.85
N TYR A 333 -9.11 -15.56 10.10
CA TYR A 333 -8.59 -16.45 11.14
C TYR A 333 -9.10 -16.07 12.54
N THR A 334 -9.28 -14.79 12.82
CA THR A 334 -9.89 -14.36 14.09
C THR A 334 -11.34 -14.82 14.19
N ILE A 335 -12.16 -14.60 13.16
CA ILE A 335 -13.57 -15.01 13.16
C ILE A 335 -13.68 -16.53 13.31
N THR A 336 -12.91 -17.30 12.56
CA THR A 336 -12.96 -18.78 12.61
C THR A 336 -12.32 -19.35 13.89
N GLY A 337 -11.32 -18.67 14.45
CA GLY A 337 -10.74 -19.00 15.77
C GLY A 337 -11.75 -18.83 16.90
N PHE A 338 -12.56 -17.79 16.87
CA PHE A 338 -13.68 -17.63 17.80
C PHE A 338 -14.76 -18.69 17.61
N TRP A 339 -14.98 -19.17 16.37
CA TRP A 339 -15.83 -20.33 16.14
C TRP A 339 -15.29 -21.58 16.83
N MET A 340 -14.00 -21.86 16.69
CA MET A 340 -13.34 -22.98 17.38
C MET A 340 -13.50 -22.86 18.89
N LEU A 341 -13.23 -21.69 19.46
CA LEU A 341 -13.38 -21.44 20.89
C LEU A 341 -14.82 -21.65 21.36
N ARG A 342 -15.80 -21.19 20.57
CA ARG A 342 -17.23 -21.42 20.89
C ARG A 342 -17.56 -22.91 20.98
N VAL A 343 -17.02 -23.72 20.08
CA VAL A 343 -17.26 -25.18 20.10
C VAL A 343 -16.59 -25.81 21.32
N LEU A 344 -15.36 -25.44 21.64
CA LEU A 344 -14.61 -25.99 22.77
C LEU A 344 -15.23 -25.61 24.12
N VAL A 345 -15.63 -24.37 24.28
CA VAL A 345 -16.17 -23.81 25.54
C VAL A 345 -17.65 -24.17 25.74
N GLY A 346 -18.37 -24.41 24.65
CA GLY A 346 -19.80 -24.73 24.70
C GLY A 346 -20.62 -23.61 25.35
N HIS A 347 -21.48 -23.97 26.32
CA HIS A 347 -22.38 -23.04 27.02
C HIS A 347 -21.89 -22.67 28.44
N ASP A 348 -20.79 -23.26 28.92
CA ASP A 348 -20.27 -23.01 30.26
C ASP A 348 -19.79 -21.57 30.39
N ARG A 349 -20.42 -20.84 31.34
CA ARG A 349 -20.09 -19.42 31.58
C ARG A 349 -18.70 -19.24 32.21
N ARG A 350 -18.26 -20.16 33.06
CA ARG A 350 -16.96 -20.06 33.75
C ARG A 350 -15.84 -20.32 32.74
N MET A 351 -15.95 -21.37 31.94
CA MET A 351 -15.03 -21.66 30.86
C MET A 351 -14.98 -20.51 29.85
N PHE A 352 -16.14 -19.94 29.48
CA PHE A 352 -16.18 -18.76 28.59
C PHE A 352 -15.41 -17.59 29.17
N LEU A 353 -15.70 -17.19 30.43
CA LEU A 353 -15.03 -16.05 31.05
C LEU A 353 -13.53 -16.30 31.21
N GLY A 354 -13.12 -17.48 31.68
CA GLY A 354 -11.69 -17.84 31.78
C GLY A 354 -10.99 -17.78 30.45
N THR A 355 -11.52 -18.42 29.41
CA THR A 355 -10.94 -18.44 28.06
C THR A 355 -10.83 -17.03 27.47
N VAL A 356 -11.91 -16.25 27.54
CA VAL A 356 -11.91 -14.88 26.96
C VAL A 356 -10.94 -13.98 27.70
N LEU A 357 -10.93 -13.98 29.04
CA LEU A 357 -10.01 -13.16 29.81
C LEU A 357 -8.55 -13.54 29.56
N THR A 358 -8.22 -14.83 29.50
CA THR A 358 -6.87 -15.31 29.18
C THR A 358 -6.49 -14.88 27.76
N LEU A 359 -7.37 -15.08 26.79
CA LEU A 359 -7.14 -14.71 25.40
C LEU A 359 -6.88 -13.20 25.24
N LEU A 360 -7.72 -12.37 25.87
CA LEU A 360 -7.56 -10.91 25.81
C LEU A 360 -6.30 -10.45 26.54
N ALA A 361 -5.97 -11.04 27.70
CA ALA A 361 -4.75 -10.72 28.42
C ALA A 361 -3.48 -11.06 27.61
N LEU A 362 -3.44 -12.26 27.02
CA LEU A 362 -2.33 -12.67 26.16
C LEU A 362 -2.24 -11.78 24.90
N SER A 363 -3.37 -11.46 24.27
CA SER A 363 -3.41 -10.57 23.09
C SER A 363 -2.95 -9.17 23.44
N ALA A 364 -3.35 -8.64 24.59
CA ALA A 364 -2.93 -7.32 25.05
C ALA A 364 -1.43 -7.29 25.38
N ALA A 365 -0.94 -8.30 26.10
CA ALA A 365 0.48 -8.42 26.44
C ALA A 365 1.39 -8.53 25.21
N TRP A 366 0.91 -9.20 24.16
CA TRP A 366 1.63 -9.34 22.89
C TRP A 366 1.42 -8.14 21.97
N GLY A 367 0.17 -7.76 21.72
CA GLY A 367 -0.20 -6.84 20.65
C GLY A 367 0.00 -5.36 21.00
N ILE A 368 -0.23 -4.96 22.26
CA ILE A 368 -0.09 -3.55 22.65
C ILE A 368 1.36 -3.05 22.51
N PRO A 369 2.39 -3.74 23.05
CA PRO A 369 3.76 -3.26 22.89
C PRO A 369 4.21 -3.17 21.43
N LEU A 370 3.84 -4.16 20.59
CA LEU A 370 4.15 -4.16 19.17
C LEU A 370 3.42 -3.01 18.42
N SER A 371 2.12 -2.79 18.74
CA SER A 371 1.36 -1.68 18.18
C SER A 371 1.95 -0.34 18.56
N LEU A 372 2.26 -0.12 19.85
CA LEU A 372 2.84 1.14 20.32
C LEU A 372 4.20 1.41 19.68
N SER A 373 5.05 0.39 19.53
CA SER A 373 6.35 0.51 18.87
C SER A 373 6.19 0.91 17.39
N ALA A 374 5.33 0.21 16.64
CA ALA A 374 5.10 0.50 15.22
C ALA A 374 4.47 1.87 15.00
N LEU A 375 3.41 2.19 15.76
CA LEU A 375 2.72 3.48 15.67
C LEU A 375 3.58 4.65 16.14
N GLY A 376 4.44 4.43 17.16
CA GLY A 376 5.40 5.44 17.64
C GLY A 376 6.42 5.78 16.55
N HIS A 377 6.94 4.78 15.86
CA HIS A 377 7.83 4.97 14.71
C HIS A 377 7.15 5.74 13.57
N LEU A 378 5.93 5.35 13.20
CA LEU A 378 5.14 6.04 12.16
C LEU A 378 4.85 7.49 12.55
N LYS A 379 4.51 7.75 13.81
CA LYS A 379 4.29 9.12 14.32
C LYS A 379 5.55 9.95 14.20
N GLY A 380 6.71 9.41 14.60
CA GLY A 380 8.00 10.09 14.49
C GLY A 380 8.32 10.46 13.06
N THR A 381 8.28 9.48 12.16
CA THR A 381 8.50 9.71 10.72
C THR A 381 7.50 10.70 10.13
N GLY A 382 6.22 10.54 10.43
CA GLY A 382 5.19 11.47 9.96
C GLY A 382 5.38 12.88 10.48
N SER A 383 5.86 13.06 11.72
CA SER A 383 6.17 14.39 12.26
C SER A 383 7.30 15.06 11.49
N VAL A 384 8.41 14.35 11.26
CA VAL A 384 9.54 14.87 10.45
C VAL A 384 9.07 15.30 9.06
N LEU A 385 8.29 14.46 8.37
CA LEU A 385 7.78 14.79 7.03
C LEU A 385 6.80 15.98 7.06
N THR A 386 6.02 16.12 8.12
CA THR A 386 5.14 17.29 8.33
C THR A 386 5.95 18.55 8.55
N ASP A 387 7.04 18.48 9.33
CA ASP A 387 7.91 19.61 9.60
C ASP A 387 8.64 20.06 8.33
N VAL A 388 9.15 19.12 7.51
CA VAL A 388 9.72 19.39 6.18
C VAL A 388 8.69 20.09 5.28
N THR A 389 7.47 19.57 5.23
CA THR A 389 6.40 20.18 4.41
C THR A 389 6.06 21.59 4.90
N SER A 390 5.98 21.78 6.21
CA SER A 390 5.70 23.09 6.83
C SER A 390 6.81 24.10 6.55
N MET A 391 8.07 23.69 6.61
CA MET A 391 9.22 24.52 6.25
C MET A 391 9.14 24.93 4.77
N LEU A 392 8.82 24.01 3.87
CA LEU A 392 8.64 24.31 2.45
C LEU A 392 7.45 25.25 2.22
N GLU A 393 6.32 25.04 2.88
CA GLU A 393 5.12 25.88 2.76
C GLU A 393 5.35 27.31 3.21
N LYS A 394 6.17 27.50 4.24
CA LYS A 394 6.54 28.82 4.78
C LYS A 394 7.49 29.58 3.87
N ASN A 395 8.46 28.89 3.27
CA ASN A 395 9.62 29.52 2.65
C ASN A 395 9.64 29.42 1.11
N ALA A 396 9.02 28.38 0.51
CA ALA A 396 9.02 28.14 -0.93
C ALA A 396 7.68 28.55 -1.55
N GLU A 397 7.72 29.43 -2.53
CA GLU A 397 6.53 29.94 -3.21
C GLU A 397 5.81 28.86 -4.02
N PRO A 398 4.47 28.91 -4.09
CA PRO A 398 3.71 28.01 -4.97
C PRO A 398 4.15 28.18 -6.43
N GLY A 399 4.21 27.04 -7.15
CA GLY A 399 4.62 27.02 -8.56
C GLY A 399 6.13 27.13 -8.80
N SER A 400 6.95 27.28 -7.73
CA SER A 400 8.41 27.21 -7.84
C SER A 400 8.89 25.79 -8.14
N ILE A 401 10.13 25.67 -8.63
CA ILE A 401 10.80 24.39 -8.78
C ILE A 401 11.45 24.02 -7.45
N LEU A 402 11.26 22.77 -7.03
CA LEU A 402 11.92 22.17 -5.88
C LEU A 402 12.80 21.02 -6.34
N ILE A 403 14.12 21.14 -6.13
CA ILE A 403 15.08 20.06 -6.30
C ILE A 403 15.26 19.39 -4.95
N ALA A 404 14.72 18.19 -4.77
CA ALA A 404 14.75 17.47 -3.51
C ALA A 404 15.80 16.37 -3.50
N CYS A 405 16.38 16.11 -2.33
CA CYS A 405 17.28 14.97 -2.16
C CYS A 405 16.50 13.64 -2.25
N ASP A 406 17.25 12.57 -2.49
CA ASP A 406 16.75 11.20 -2.54
C ASP A 406 15.95 10.84 -1.29
N GLY A 407 14.90 10.09 -1.51
CA GLY A 407 14.00 9.66 -0.45
C GLY A 407 12.95 10.72 -0.07
N ILE A 408 13.30 12.00 0.06
CA ILE A 408 12.32 13.06 0.34
C ILE A 408 11.35 13.27 -0.82
N SER A 409 11.82 13.20 -2.07
CA SER A 409 10.97 13.30 -3.27
C SER A 409 9.79 12.32 -3.28
N GLN A 410 9.98 11.13 -2.67
CA GLN A 410 8.94 10.10 -2.58
C GLN A 410 7.84 10.43 -1.56
N HIS A 411 8.05 11.41 -0.71
CA HIS A 411 7.14 11.82 0.36
C HIS A 411 6.53 13.22 0.14
N VAL A 412 6.93 13.91 -0.93
CA VAL A 412 6.38 15.20 -1.33
C VAL A 412 5.37 15.01 -2.46
N ASP A 413 4.29 15.79 -2.46
CA ASP A 413 3.32 15.83 -3.55
C ASP A 413 3.94 16.38 -4.84
N PHE A 414 4.34 15.51 -5.75
CA PHE A 414 5.01 15.88 -6.99
C PHE A 414 4.07 16.45 -8.08
N SER A 415 2.78 16.44 -7.86
CA SER A 415 1.78 17.10 -8.72
C SER A 415 1.14 18.32 -8.03
N GLY A 416 1.70 18.72 -6.89
CA GLY A 416 1.11 19.63 -5.94
C GLY A 416 1.48 21.10 -6.09
N ARG A 417 1.88 21.67 -4.95
CA ARG A 417 2.17 23.09 -4.80
C ARG A 417 3.45 23.50 -5.51
N TRP A 418 4.43 22.56 -5.61
CA TRP A 418 5.73 22.76 -6.23
C TRP A 418 5.93 21.84 -7.42
N ARG A 419 6.79 22.27 -8.34
CA ARG A 419 7.26 21.45 -9.48
C ARG A 419 8.51 20.71 -9.04
N LEU A 420 8.39 19.42 -8.76
CA LEU A 420 9.41 18.61 -8.10
C LEU A 420 10.37 17.96 -9.11
N THR A 421 11.67 18.04 -8.86
CA THR A 421 12.70 17.17 -9.45
C THR A 421 13.55 16.55 -8.35
N GLU A 422 14.24 15.43 -8.64
CA GLU A 422 15.00 14.67 -7.65
C GLU A 422 16.51 14.82 -7.85
N MET A 423 17.28 15.07 -6.78
CA MET A 423 18.70 15.34 -6.85
C MET A 423 19.51 14.14 -7.35
N LYS A 424 19.17 12.91 -6.97
CA LYS A 424 19.85 11.71 -7.47
C LYS A 424 19.80 11.58 -8.98
N SER A 425 18.69 12.00 -9.55
CA SER A 425 18.54 12.13 -11.00
C SER A 425 19.54 13.14 -11.59
N VAL A 426 19.84 14.19 -10.83
CA VAL A 426 20.82 15.22 -11.20
C VAL A 426 22.26 14.72 -11.01
N GLU A 427 22.57 14.10 -9.87
CA GLU A 427 23.90 13.54 -9.56
C GLU A 427 24.35 12.48 -10.55
N SER A 428 23.41 11.62 -11.02
CA SER A 428 23.74 10.64 -12.05
C SER A 428 24.15 11.25 -13.38
N LEU A 429 23.78 12.51 -13.60
CA LEU A 429 24.21 13.28 -14.75
C LEU A 429 25.67 13.78 -14.61
N PHE A 430 26.19 13.90 -13.37
CA PHE A 430 27.51 14.48 -13.07
C PHE A 430 28.63 13.46 -12.84
N SER A 431 28.31 12.18 -12.60
CA SER A 431 29.31 11.14 -12.30
C SER A 431 29.47 10.14 -13.44
N PRO A 432 30.37 10.41 -14.40
CA PRO A 432 30.62 9.48 -15.50
C PRO A 432 31.28 8.17 -15.06
N GLU A 433 31.88 8.09 -13.87
CA GLU A 433 32.61 6.92 -13.38
C GLU A 433 31.69 5.72 -13.03
N GLN A 434 30.40 5.92 -12.80
CA GLN A 434 29.46 4.83 -12.52
C GLN A 434 28.97 4.08 -13.78
N LYS A 435 29.29 4.54 -15.00
CA LYS A 435 28.90 3.85 -16.25
C LYS A 435 29.65 2.52 -16.48
N ASN A 436 30.78 2.28 -15.80
CA ASN A 436 31.63 1.12 -16.03
C ASN A 436 31.56 0.02 -14.95
N SER A 437 30.73 0.17 -13.91
CA SER A 437 30.51 -0.92 -12.98
C SER A 437 29.49 -1.90 -13.57
N THR A 438 29.97 -3.09 -13.93
CA THR A 438 29.18 -4.22 -14.44
C THR A 438 28.22 -4.83 -13.40
N SER A 439 28.09 -4.23 -12.23
CA SER A 439 27.18 -4.62 -11.17
C SER A 439 26.06 -3.60 -11.05
N SER A 440 24.92 -3.90 -11.68
CA SER A 440 23.63 -3.20 -11.61
C SER A 440 23.63 -1.76 -12.17
N PRO A 441 22.75 -1.41 -13.11
CA PRO A 441 22.62 -0.03 -13.53
C PRO A 441 22.25 0.82 -12.32
N PRO A 442 22.90 1.96 -12.09
CA PRO A 442 22.56 2.82 -10.98
C PRO A 442 21.09 3.23 -11.12
N PHE A 443 20.32 3.00 -10.08
CA PHE A 443 18.88 3.25 -9.97
C PHE A 443 18.48 4.69 -10.37
N SER A 444 19.43 5.59 -10.36
CA SER A 444 19.34 7.02 -10.67
C SER A 444 19.12 7.34 -12.15
N SER A 445 19.70 6.57 -13.05
CA SER A 445 19.46 6.78 -14.49
C SER A 445 18.03 6.39 -14.89
N GLU A 446 17.39 5.46 -14.15
CA GLU A 446 16.00 5.07 -14.41
C GLU A 446 14.98 6.14 -14.07
N ILE A 447 15.23 7.07 -13.17
CA ILE A 447 14.22 8.06 -12.72
C ILE A 447 14.10 9.20 -13.71
N LEU A 448 15.21 9.78 -14.19
CA LEU A 448 15.18 10.70 -15.34
C LEU A 448 14.80 9.97 -16.62
N LEU A 449 15.21 8.70 -16.74
CA LEU A 449 14.92 7.85 -17.88
C LEU A 449 13.48 7.30 -17.87
N ARG A 450 12.69 7.50 -16.82
CA ARG A 450 11.22 7.22 -16.80
C ARG A 450 10.46 8.18 -17.68
N ASN A 451 10.90 9.43 -17.75
CA ASN A 451 10.36 10.37 -18.71
C ASN A 451 11.01 10.10 -20.08
N ARG A 452 10.21 9.68 -21.07
CA ARG A 452 10.69 9.37 -22.43
C ARG A 452 11.43 10.55 -23.05
N GLU A 453 10.89 11.74 -22.90
CA GLU A 453 11.47 12.98 -23.37
C GLU A 453 12.80 13.29 -22.65
N GLY A 454 12.90 12.98 -21.35
CA GLY A 454 14.14 13.08 -20.57
C GLY A 454 15.22 12.13 -21.10
N ARG A 455 14.86 10.87 -21.44
CA ARG A 455 15.80 9.90 -22.03
C ARG A 455 16.39 10.37 -23.36
N GLU A 456 15.52 10.84 -24.23
CA GLU A 456 15.92 11.32 -25.55
C GLU A 456 16.83 12.57 -25.45
N ARG A 457 16.56 13.44 -24.47
CA ARG A 457 17.25 14.73 -24.29
C ARG A 457 18.58 14.62 -23.54
N TYR A 458 18.66 13.76 -22.51
CA TYR A 458 19.81 13.68 -21.61
C TYR A 458 20.66 12.41 -21.79
N GLY A 459 20.11 11.36 -22.37
CA GLY A 459 20.69 10.00 -22.34
C GLY A 459 22.04 9.84 -23.01
N ASN A 460 22.37 10.67 -24.00
CA ASN A 460 23.62 10.59 -24.78
C ASN A 460 24.62 11.70 -24.43
N LYS A 461 24.39 12.48 -23.40
CA LYS A 461 25.19 13.63 -23.00
C LYS A 461 26.00 13.35 -21.74
N SER A 462 27.11 14.04 -21.54
CA SER A 462 27.97 13.85 -20.37
C SER A 462 28.67 15.14 -19.94
N GLY A 463 29.07 15.19 -18.67
CA GLY A 463 29.88 16.27 -18.12
C GLY A 463 29.24 17.66 -18.20
N ASP A 464 30.02 18.65 -18.59
CA ASP A 464 29.63 20.07 -18.59
C ASP A 464 28.45 20.36 -19.53
N GLU A 465 28.40 19.69 -20.72
CA GLU A 465 27.28 19.84 -21.65
C GLU A 465 25.95 19.45 -21.02
N LEU A 466 25.96 18.38 -20.21
CA LEU A 466 24.79 17.90 -19.52
C LEU A 466 24.34 18.89 -18.44
N MET A 467 25.30 19.45 -17.70
CA MET A 467 25.02 20.44 -16.67
C MET A 467 24.45 21.74 -17.23
N GLU A 468 25.02 22.22 -18.32
CA GLU A 468 24.54 23.41 -19.02
C GLU A 468 23.10 23.20 -19.52
N LEU A 469 22.83 22.03 -20.11
CA LEU A 469 21.50 21.66 -20.57
C LEU A 469 20.51 21.60 -19.43
N PHE A 470 20.88 20.94 -18.30
CA PHE A 470 20.05 20.84 -17.09
C PHE A 470 19.70 22.24 -16.54
N ARG A 471 20.69 23.10 -16.38
CA ARG A 471 20.50 24.47 -15.89
C ARG A 471 19.56 25.27 -16.80
N ARG A 472 19.78 25.22 -18.11
CA ARG A 472 18.93 25.87 -19.10
C ARG A 472 17.48 25.37 -19.00
N ASP A 473 17.27 24.06 -18.85
CA ASP A 473 15.95 23.48 -18.80
C ASP A 473 15.24 23.76 -17.46
N VAL A 474 15.97 23.78 -16.34
CA VAL A 474 15.43 24.21 -15.03
C VAL A 474 14.95 25.65 -15.12
N TRP A 475 15.78 26.57 -15.60
CA TRP A 475 15.40 27.97 -15.72
C TRP A 475 14.31 28.23 -16.75
N LYS A 476 14.32 27.50 -17.86
CA LYS A 476 13.21 27.53 -18.82
C LYS A 476 11.90 27.07 -18.18
N TRP A 477 11.95 26.01 -17.38
CA TRP A 477 10.79 25.49 -16.66
C TRP A 477 10.34 26.44 -15.53
N ALA A 478 11.28 27.12 -14.88
CA ALA A 478 10.97 28.14 -13.89
C ALA A 478 10.22 29.34 -14.48
N GLY A 479 10.57 29.75 -15.72
CA GLY A 479 10.08 30.97 -16.34
C GLY A 479 10.84 32.22 -15.87
N GLU A 480 10.48 33.39 -16.41
CA GLU A 480 11.22 34.64 -16.16
C GLU A 480 11.25 35.06 -14.68
N ASN A 481 10.14 34.88 -13.97
CA ASN A 481 10.00 35.23 -12.55
C ASN A 481 10.00 34.01 -11.62
N GLY A 482 10.29 32.83 -12.14
CA GLY A 482 10.23 31.58 -11.40
C GLY A 482 11.36 31.45 -10.40
N LYS A 483 11.06 30.87 -9.23
CA LYS A 483 12.05 30.59 -8.19
C LYS A 483 12.41 29.12 -8.19
N VAL A 484 13.68 28.84 -7.90
CA VAL A 484 14.21 27.48 -7.76
C VAL A 484 14.74 27.31 -6.36
N TYR A 485 14.25 26.27 -5.68
CA TYR A 485 14.69 25.88 -4.35
C TYR A 485 15.32 24.51 -4.37
N LEU A 486 16.31 24.29 -3.52
CA LEU A 486 16.97 23.01 -3.31
C LEU A 486 16.75 22.59 -1.86
N LEU A 487 16.28 21.36 -1.64
CA LEU A 487 16.17 20.74 -0.33
C LEU A 487 17.16 19.58 -0.30
N LEU A 488 18.38 19.85 0.16
CA LEU A 488 19.53 18.97 0.01
C LEU A 488 20.27 18.78 1.33
N LYS A 489 21.02 17.70 1.47
CA LYS A 489 22.04 17.54 2.48
C LYS A 489 23.20 18.52 2.25
N LYS A 490 23.95 18.86 3.29
CA LYS A 490 25.05 19.82 3.21
C LYS A 490 26.10 19.43 2.16
N GLU A 491 26.47 18.15 2.11
CA GLU A 491 27.41 17.63 1.12
C GLU A 491 26.89 17.79 -0.31
N GLN A 492 25.61 17.54 -0.54
CA GLN A 492 24.95 17.71 -1.83
C GLN A 492 24.90 19.19 -2.25
N CYS A 493 24.66 20.11 -1.31
CA CYS A 493 24.73 21.55 -1.59
C CYS A 493 26.13 21.95 -2.06
N SER A 494 27.19 21.51 -1.35
CA SER A 494 28.58 21.79 -1.73
C SER A 494 28.97 21.17 -3.07
N ALA A 495 28.45 19.99 -3.38
CA ALA A 495 28.65 19.37 -4.68
C ALA A 495 27.95 20.16 -5.79
N PHE A 496 26.71 20.58 -5.56
CA PHE A 496 25.95 21.38 -6.53
C PHE A 496 26.58 22.77 -6.80
N GLU A 497 27.07 23.43 -5.74
CA GLU A 497 27.73 24.74 -5.86
C GLU A 497 28.92 24.74 -6.83
N ARG A 498 29.69 23.64 -6.90
CA ARG A 498 30.84 23.50 -7.82
C ARG A 498 30.45 23.54 -9.29
N HIS A 499 29.19 23.28 -9.59
CA HIS A 499 28.67 23.25 -10.97
C HIS A 499 27.83 24.49 -11.34
N LEU A 500 27.80 25.51 -10.47
CA LEU A 500 27.12 26.78 -10.78
C LEU A 500 27.91 27.60 -11.81
N ALA A 501 27.19 28.33 -12.66
CA ALA A 501 27.83 29.26 -13.58
C ALA A 501 28.27 30.56 -12.90
N ALA A 502 29.14 31.30 -13.61
CA ALA A 502 29.49 32.64 -13.19
C ALA A 502 28.23 33.50 -13.10
N GLY A 503 28.01 34.10 -11.93
CA GLY A 503 26.82 34.90 -11.66
C GLY A 503 25.64 34.13 -11.05
N GLU A 504 25.74 32.84 -10.82
CA GLU A 504 24.78 32.06 -10.03
C GLU A 504 25.28 31.87 -8.59
N GLY A 505 24.38 31.59 -7.66
CA GLY A 505 24.73 31.32 -6.27
C GLY A 505 23.60 30.67 -5.50
N LEU A 506 23.94 30.02 -4.40
CA LEU A 506 22.99 29.49 -3.44
C LEU A 506 22.86 30.41 -2.23
N GLU A 507 21.64 30.70 -1.84
CA GLU A 507 21.29 31.42 -0.62
C GLU A 507 20.61 30.48 0.35
N LYS A 508 21.17 30.28 1.54
CA LYS A 508 20.51 29.50 2.59
C LYS A 508 19.27 30.25 3.09
N ILE A 509 18.13 29.58 3.05
CA ILE A 509 16.84 30.09 3.49
C ILE A 509 16.50 29.55 4.88
N ASP A 510 16.62 28.21 5.06
CA ASP A 510 16.25 27.53 6.29
C ASP A 510 16.99 26.21 6.41
N GLU A 511 16.90 25.59 7.58
CA GLU A 511 17.44 24.24 7.80
C GLU A 511 16.56 23.45 8.76
N ILE A 512 16.52 22.14 8.58
CA ILE A 512 15.81 21.23 9.45
C ILE A 512 16.69 20.02 9.79
N TYR A 513 16.77 19.70 11.08
CA TYR A 513 17.43 18.51 11.55
C TYR A 513 16.44 17.35 11.50
N ILE A 514 16.84 16.27 10.84
CA ILE A 514 16.02 15.07 10.73
C ILE A 514 16.56 14.04 11.71
N ASP A 515 15.86 13.90 12.81
CA ASP A 515 16.08 12.82 13.79
C ASP A 515 14.98 11.77 13.59
N LEU A 516 15.26 10.81 12.70
CA LEU A 516 14.34 9.71 12.49
C LEU A 516 14.47 8.70 13.63
N PRO A 517 13.37 8.31 14.27
CA PRO A 517 13.41 7.27 15.27
C PRO A 517 13.97 5.99 14.65
N SER A 518 14.95 5.38 15.31
CA SER A 518 15.49 4.09 14.88
C SER A 518 14.35 3.10 14.65
N PRO A 519 14.34 2.35 13.55
CA PRO A 519 13.31 1.36 13.31
C PRO A 519 13.22 0.40 14.50
N PRO A 520 12.02 0.01 14.93
CA PRO A 520 11.85 -0.89 16.05
C PRO A 520 12.66 -2.16 15.79
N ARG A 521 13.57 -2.53 16.73
CA ARG A 521 14.29 -3.81 16.69
C ARG A 521 13.29 -4.94 16.90
N ARG A 522 12.53 -5.27 15.88
CA ARG A 522 11.76 -6.51 15.84
C ARG A 522 12.79 -7.61 15.65
N GLY A 523 12.97 -8.48 16.67
CA GLY A 523 13.95 -9.56 16.69
C GLY A 523 13.79 -10.50 15.49
N GLY A 524 14.35 -10.11 14.37
CA GLY A 524 14.40 -10.88 13.14
C GLY A 524 15.86 -11.13 12.84
N SER A 525 16.28 -12.40 12.90
CA SER A 525 17.48 -12.84 12.21
C SER A 525 17.39 -12.30 10.77
N HIS A 526 18.35 -11.47 10.38
CA HIS A 526 18.58 -11.17 8.96
C HIS A 526 18.92 -12.50 8.28
N VAL A 527 17.90 -13.18 7.78
CA VAL A 527 18.10 -14.28 6.85
C VAL A 527 18.60 -13.61 5.58
N LYS A 528 19.93 -13.52 5.44
CA LYS A 528 20.52 -13.23 4.13
C LYS A 528 19.92 -14.25 3.17
N PRO A 529 19.38 -13.82 2.03
CA PRO A 529 18.92 -14.78 1.03
C PRO A 529 20.09 -15.70 0.71
N PRO A 530 19.92 -17.01 0.79
CA PRO A 530 21.01 -17.98 0.64
C PRO A 530 21.60 -18.04 -0.78
N PHE A 531 21.02 -17.32 -1.75
CA PHE A 531 21.49 -17.27 -3.13
C PHE A 531 21.46 -15.85 -3.66
N PRO A 532 22.49 -15.45 -4.46
CA PRO A 532 22.40 -14.26 -5.27
C PRO A 532 21.22 -14.42 -6.26
N PRO A 533 20.58 -13.33 -6.71
CA PRO A 533 19.49 -13.40 -7.66
C PRO A 533 19.93 -14.24 -8.87
N ALA A 534 19.04 -15.12 -9.33
CA ALA A 534 19.27 -16.04 -10.43
C ALA A 534 19.52 -15.25 -11.74
N GLY A 535 20.76 -14.85 -11.96
CA GLY A 535 21.24 -14.03 -13.07
C GLY A 535 22.73 -14.19 -13.36
N SER A 536 23.49 -14.90 -12.48
CA SER A 536 24.94 -15.08 -12.64
C SER A 536 25.37 -16.53 -12.84
N ARG A 537 24.67 -17.29 -13.65
CA ARG A 537 25.23 -18.51 -14.27
C ARG A 537 25.48 -18.23 -15.75
N SER A 538 26.68 -17.78 -16.02
CA SER A 538 27.32 -17.93 -17.32
C SER A 538 27.65 -19.41 -17.51
N GLY A 539 27.18 -20.02 -18.60
CA GLY A 539 27.68 -21.29 -19.04
C GLY A 539 26.60 -22.19 -19.66
N ASP A 540 26.62 -22.21 -20.98
CA ASP A 540 26.19 -23.31 -21.86
C ASP A 540 24.75 -23.87 -21.74
N ALA A 541 23.86 -23.33 -22.56
CA ALA A 541 22.81 -24.14 -23.19
C ALA A 541 22.26 -23.47 -24.48
N MET A 542 22.60 -24.11 -25.57
CA MET A 542 21.91 -24.18 -26.86
C MET A 542 21.09 -22.98 -27.35
N GLN A 543 21.63 -22.37 -28.38
CA GLN A 543 21.00 -21.47 -29.35
C GLN A 543 19.70 -22.08 -29.92
N ARG A 544 18.57 -21.46 -29.59
CA ARG A 544 17.39 -21.43 -30.48
C ARG A 544 17.15 -19.98 -30.88
N PRO A 545 16.90 -19.67 -32.16
CA PRO A 545 16.59 -18.31 -32.57
C PRO A 545 15.25 -17.88 -31.93
N PRO A 546 15.14 -16.63 -31.41
CA PRO A 546 13.89 -16.13 -30.88
C PRO A 546 12.90 -15.84 -32.02
N PRO A 547 11.59 -16.07 -31.81
CA PRO A 547 10.58 -15.51 -32.70
C PRO A 547 10.61 -13.98 -32.58
N GLU A 548 10.53 -13.30 -33.70
CA GLU A 548 10.37 -11.84 -33.76
C GLU A 548 9.07 -11.44 -33.06
N GLY A 549 9.17 -10.96 -31.84
CA GLY A 549 8.14 -10.36 -31.03
C GLY A 549 8.68 -9.09 -30.35
N PRO A 550 7.84 -8.14 -29.92
CA PRO A 550 8.29 -6.83 -29.47
C PRO A 550 9.28 -6.98 -28.30
N VAL A 551 10.34 -6.18 -28.40
CA VAL A 551 11.52 -6.09 -27.52
C VAL A 551 11.19 -6.50 -26.07
N SER A 552 11.75 -7.65 -25.66
CA SER A 552 11.74 -8.10 -24.27
C SER A 552 12.46 -7.05 -23.41
N GLN A 553 11.70 -6.31 -22.61
CA GLN A 553 12.29 -5.53 -21.53
C GLN A 553 12.99 -6.52 -20.57
N PRO A 554 14.21 -6.24 -20.10
CA PRO A 554 14.85 -7.04 -19.07
C PRO A 554 13.90 -7.10 -17.85
N GLY A 555 13.72 -8.29 -17.31
CA GLY A 555 12.92 -8.49 -16.10
C GLY A 555 13.37 -7.53 -15.00
N PRO A 556 12.47 -7.10 -14.11
CA PRO A 556 12.76 -6.11 -13.12
C PRO A 556 13.87 -6.60 -12.17
N ASN A 557 15.08 -6.12 -12.35
CA ASN A 557 16.11 -6.15 -11.32
C ASN A 557 15.71 -5.16 -10.23
N PHE A 558 14.66 -5.49 -9.46
CA PHE A 558 14.28 -4.76 -8.27
C PHE A 558 15.14 -5.23 -7.10
N SER A 559 16.34 -4.73 -6.96
CA SER A 559 16.99 -4.64 -5.67
C SER A 559 16.46 -3.42 -4.92
N LEU A 560 15.16 -3.33 -4.74
CA LEU A 560 14.60 -2.49 -3.70
C LEU A 560 14.93 -3.19 -2.38
N SER A 561 16.04 -2.78 -1.76
CA SER A 561 16.23 -3.00 -0.34
C SER A 561 14.94 -2.56 0.36
N PRO A 562 14.31 -3.42 1.19
CA PRO A 562 13.07 -3.09 1.88
C PRO A 562 13.27 -2.13 3.05
N ARG A 563 14.20 -1.19 2.93
CA ARG A 563 14.31 -0.09 3.87
C ARG A 563 13.28 0.95 3.45
N LEU A 564 12.13 0.92 4.10
CA LEU A 564 11.06 1.90 3.94
C LEU A 564 11.56 3.33 4.08
N PHE A 565 12.67 3.49 4.75
CA PHE A 565 13.38 4.71 5.03
C PHE A 565 14.88 4.41 4.97
N ASP A 566 15.42 4.20 3.77
CA ASP A 566 16.82 4.55 3.54
C ASP A 566 16.93 6.08 3.34
N LEU A 567 16.22 6.82 4.19
CA LEU A 567 16.70 8.10 4.64
C LEU A 567 17.87 7.75 5.58
N SER A 568 19.01 7.32 5.02
CA SER A 568 20.30 7.39 5.70
C SER A 568 20.64 8.86 5.86
N LEU A 569 19.79 9.52 6.61
CA LEU A 569 19.99 10.87 7.11
C LEU A 569 20.79 10.67 8.39
N ASP A 570 22.07 10.28 8.21
CA ASP A 570 23.06 10.46 9.26
C ASP A 570 22.91 11.90 9.73
N SER A 571 22.50 12.14 10.94
CA SER A 571 22.47 13.37 11.76
C SER A 571 22.76 14.73 11.07
N GLU A 572 22.80 14.80 9.76
CA GLU A 572 23.04 16.02 9.00
C GLU A 572 21.73 16.77 8.73
N PRO A 573 21.73 18.12 8.88
CA PRO A 573 20.56 18.91 8.54
C PRO A 573 20.28 18.88 7.03
N LEU A 574 18.99 18.85 6.69
CA LEU A 574 18.54 19.25 5.36
C LEU A 574 18.53 20.77 5.27
N LEU A 575 19.19 21.28 4.26
CA LEU A 575 19.27 22.71 3.96
C LEU A 575 18.24 23.06 2.89
N LEU A 576 17.40 24.05 3.16
CA LEU A 576 16.61 24.71 2.14
C LEU A 576 17.40 25.89 1.57
N MET A 577 17.82 25.76 0.32
CA MET A 577 18.60 26.74 -0.39
C MET A 577 17.77 27.34 -1.51
N ARG A 578 17.98 28.62 -1.82
CA ARG A 578 17.42 29.27 -3.00
C ARG A 578 18.51 29.45 -4.04
N TRP A 579 18.28 28.93 -5.23
CA TRP A 579 19.18 29.13 -6.35
C TRP A 579 18.88 30.48 -7.00
N LYS A 580 19.85 31.38 -6.98
CA LYS A 580 19.77 32.72 -7.57
C LYS A 580 20.52 32.76 -8.89
N ARG A 581 19.94 33.48 -9.82
CA ARG A 581 20.58 33.93 -11.05
C ARG A 581 20.73 35.44 -10.94
N LYS A 582 21.96 35.95 -11.13
CA LYS A 582 22.24 37.37 -11.16
C LYS A 582 21.81 37.99 -12.47
#